data_f3212d41a5f45a41363e1d45865cce9e
#
_entry.id   f3212d41a5f45a41363e1d45865cce9e
#
_cell.length_a   1.000
_cell.length_b   1.000
_cell.length_c   1.000
_cell.angle_alpha   90.00
_cell.angle_beta   90.00
_cell.angle_gamma   90.00
#
_symmetry.space_group_name_H-M   'P 1'
#
loop_
_entity.id
_entity.type
_entity.pdbx_description
1 polymer ?
#
loop_
_entity_poly.entity_id
_entity_poly.type
_entity_poly.pdbx_seq_one_letter_code
_entity_poly.pdbx_strand_id
1 'polypeptide(L)'
;MIFKRGRYSGFLRPISYLIDLLIIGFFANNIILEKSDLLNFTLFISFSWIISTLFSSFYEIFRYTSLTRIFSLIGKQSIIFTLLVFAFFGFFNNLDSEPLRIIKYVLIVILLITIIKFAIFFLLKKYRKVFKGNLRKVVIVGLNKKTDQLRKYFNDNPDYGYQLVKTFDLNKKDKISINDVISFISENEIDEIYSSVAEMNNKELLSLIDYADNNLKILKFLPDNKEIYSKKLDFTYYGYLPILSLRSIPIDEPINLFIKRSFDIFFSLLVIIGILSWLTPLIGFLIKIESKGPVFFKQKRNGLDYKEFYCYKFRSMKPNPEAHLHQIRKGDPRVTRIGKFIRKTSIDELPQFINVLKGDMSVVGPRPHMVSHTHMYAEKIDKFMVRHFIKPGITG
;
A
#
# COMPACT_ATOMS: atom_id res chain seq x y z
N MET A 1 -6.13 11.83 -14.58
CA MET A 1 -6.54 10.49 -14.94
C MET A 1 -5.30 9.64 -14.86
N ILE A 2 -5.15 8.74 -13.86
CA ILE A 2 -5.24 7.34 -14.24
C ILE A 2 -5.01 6.55 -12.96
N PHE A 3 -6.06 5.99 -12.46
CA PHE A 3 -5.94 4.84 -11.58
C PHE A 3 -5.27 3.73 -12.39
N LYS A 4 -4.05 3.32 -12.01
CA LYS A 4 -3.46 2.10 -12.56
C LYS A 4 -4.50 0.99 -12.34
N ARG A 5 -5.02 0.45 -13.45
CA ARG A 5 -6.06 -0.59 -13.47
C ARG A 5 -5.70 -1.66 -12.43
N GLY A 6 -6.53 -1.82 -11.41
CA GLY A 6 -6.54 -3.04 -10.64
C GLY A 6 -6.09 -3.01 -9.18
N ARG A 7 -5.84 -1.88 -8.53
CA ARG A 7 -5.50 -1.84 -7.09
C ARG A 7 -6.64 -1.29 -6.22
N TYR A 8 -7.83 -1.93 -6.28
CA TYR A 8 -8.93 -1.62 -5.35
C TYR A 8 -8.70 -2.19 -3.94
N SER A 9 -7.69 -3.03 -3.72
CA SER A 9 -7.40 -3.63 -2.41
C SER A 9 -7.10 -2.60 -1.32
N GLY A 10 -6.57 -1.43 -1.67
CA GLY A 10 -6.31 -0.34 -0.74
C GLY A 10 -7.57 0.26 -0.10
N PHE A 11 -8.72 0.20 -0.79
CA PHE A 11 -10.00 0.71 -0.28
C PHE A 11 -10.86 -0.37 0.37
N LEU A 12 -10.71 -1.62 -0.05
CA LEU A 12 -11.53 -2.73 0.45
C LEU A 12 -11.30 -3.00 1.94
N ARG A 13 -10.05 -2.93 2.40
CA ARG A 13 -9.73 -3.15 3.82
C ARG A 13 -10.32 -2.09 4.73
N PRO A 14 -10.09 -0.77 4.53
CA PRO A 14 -10.72 0.28 5.34
C PRO A 14 -12.24 0.20 5.33
N ILE A 15 -12.86 -0.08 4.19
CA ILE A 15 -14.32 -0.24 4.09
C ILE A 15 -14.79 -1.44 4.90
N SER A 16 -14.08 -2.57 4.84
CA SER A 16 -14.42 -3.76 5.64
C SER A 16 -14.31 -3.49 7.14
N TYR A 17 -13.27 -2.78 7.59
CA TYR A 17 -13.15 -2.35 8.99
C TYR A 17 -14.35 -1.50 9.41
N LEU A 18 -14.71 -0.50 8.60
CA LEU A 18 -15.82 0.40 8.89
C LEU A 18 -17.15 -0.36 8.99
N ILE A 19 -17.42 -1.27 8.07
CA ILE A 19 -18.63 -2.09 8.08
C ILE A 19 -18.68 -2.96 9.35
N ASP A 20 -17.59 -3.64 9.68
CA ASP A 20 -17.54 -4.52 10.86
C ASP A 20 -17.75 -3.72 12.16
N LEU A 21 -17.11 -2.54 12.28
CA LEU A 21 -17.30 -1.66 13.44
C LEU A 21 -18.72 -1.10 13.55
N LEU A 22 -19.35 -0.77 12.41
CA LEU A 22 -20.76 -0.35 12.39
C LEU A 22 -21.70 -1.47 12.87
N ILE A 23 -21.46 -2.72 12.43
CA ILE A 23 -22.25 -3.87 12.88
C ILE A 23 -22.07 -4.08 14.40
N ILE A 24 -20.83 -4.09 14.87
CA ILE A 24 -20.49 -4.26 16.28
C ILE A 24 -21.18 -3.18 17.13
N GLY A 25 -21.08 -1.92 16.75
CA GLY A 25 -21.67 -0.79 17.49
C GLY A 25 -23.20 -0.76 17.40
N PHE A 26 -23.79 -1.04 16.23
CA PHE A 26 -25.23 -1.04 16.04
C PHE A 26 -25.93 -2.08 16.93
N PHE A 27 -25.39 -3.29 16.99
CA PHE A 27 -25.98 -4.36 17.80
C PHE A 27 -25.61 -4.29 19.28
N ALA A 28 -24.67 -3.43 19.69
CA ALA A 28 -24.31 -3.23 21.11
C ALA A 28 -25.51 -2.78 21.95
N ASN A 29 -26.42 -1.98 21.39
CA ASN A 29 -27.68 -1.57 22.03
C ASN A 29 -28.56 -2.74 22.51
N ASN A 30 -28.41 -3.93 21.91
CA ASN A 30 -29.22 -5.09 22.28
C ASN A 30 -28.77 -5.79 23.56
N ILE A 31 -27.57 -5.44 24.08
CA ILE A 31 -27.02 -6.03 25.29
C ILE A 31 -27.08 -5.04 26.46
N ILE A 32 -26.75 -3.80 26.20
CA ILE A 32 -26.57 -2.78 27.23
C ILE A 32 -27.74 -1.79 27.18
N LEU A 33 -28.43 -1.67 28.33
CA LEU A 33 -29.61 -0.82 28.46
C LEU A 33 -29.27 0.62 28.88
N GLU A 34 -28.17 0.80 29.62
CA GLU A 34 -27.73 2.13 30.08
C GLU A 34 -26.80 2.81 29.06
N LYS A 35 -27.08 4.07 28.73
CA LYS A 35 -26.34 4.83 27.71
C LYS A 35 -24.87 5.07 28.07
N SER A 36 -24.55 5.23 29.36
CA SER A 36 -23.17 5.40 29.86
C SER A 36 -22.31 4.18 29.55
N ASP A 37 -22.85 3.00 29.82
CA ASP A 37 -22.14 1.73 29.70
C ASP A 37 -22.07 1.28 28.23
N LEU A 38 -23.07 1.67 27.42
CA LEU A 38 -23.08 1.42 26.00
C LEU A 38 -21.88 2.09 25.29
N LEU A 39 -21.55 3.34 25.65
CA LEU A 39 -20.40 4.03 25.08
C LEU A 39 -19.10 3.32 25.44
N ASN A 40 -18.92 2.99 26.72
CA ASN A 40 -17.73 2.31 27.21
C ASN A 40 -17.56 0.93 26.58
N PHE A 41 -18.63 0.15 26.48
CA PHE A 41 -18.62 -1.15 25.81
C PHE A 41 -18.26 -1.01 24.32
N THR A 42 -18.93 -0.09 23.61
CA THR A 42 -18.71 0.09 22.17
C THR A 42 -17.28 0.54 21.89
N LEU A 43 -16.72 1.43 22.68
CA LEU A 43 -15.31 1.85 22.55
C LEU A 43 -14.36 0.70 22.85
N PHE A 44 -14.58 -0.03 23.96
CA PHE A 44 -13.74 -1.17 24.32
C PHE A 44 -13.75 -2.25 23.24
N ILE A 45 -14.93 -2.68 22.82
CA ILE A 45 -15.04 -3.79 21.87
C ILE A 45 -14.56 -3.41 20.47
N SER A 46 -14.77 -2.15 20.04
CA SER A 46 -14.27 -1.64 18.76
C SER A 46 -12.75 -1.57 18.75
N PHE A 47 -12.14 -1.06 19.80
CA PHE A 47 -10.69 -1.02 19.93
C PHE A 47 -10.09 -2.42 19.99
N SER A 48 -10.68 -3.30 20.79
CA SER A 48 -10.26 -4.70 20.89
C SER A 48 -10.42 -5.46 19.57
N TRP A 49 -11.48 -5.19 18.81
CA TRP A 49 -11.69 -5.74 17.46
C TRP A 49 -10.56 -5.33 16.52
N ILE A 50 -10.22 -4.03 16.47
CA ILE A 50 -9.12 -3.54 15.63
C ILE A 50 -7.82 -4.25 15.98
N ILE A 51 -7.45 -4.29 17.27
CA ILE A 51 -6.22 -4.94 17.70
C ILE A 51 -6.20 -6.43 17.35
N SER A 52 -7.26 -7.15 17.71
CA SER A 52 -7.33 -8.61 17.47
C SER A 52 -7.28 -8.96 15.99
N THR A 53 -7.92 -8.18 15.12
CA THR A 53 -7.91 -8.40 13.68
C THR A 53 -6.54 -8.14 13.05
N LEU A 54 -5.74 -7.23 13.60
CA LEU A 54 -4.36 -7.00 13.20
C LEU A 54 -3.47 -8.22 13.53
N PHE A 55 -3.59 -8.76 14.74
CA PHE A 55 -2.82 -9.97 15.15
C PHE A 55 -3.29 -11.25 14.46
N SER A 56 -4.59 -11.36 14.14
CA SER A 56 -5.14 -12.54 13.47
C SER A 56 -4.97 -12.52 11.96
N SER A 57 -4.47 -11.41 11.38
CA SER A 57 -4.44 -11.19 9.91
C SER A 57 -5.83 -11.35 9.26
N PHE A 58 -6.90 -10.99 9.97
CA PHE A 58 -8.29 -11.25 9.59
C PHE A 58 -8.71 -10.64 8.25
N TYR A 59 -8.14 -9.48 7.88
CA TYR A 59 -8.41 -8.79 6.62
C TYR A 59 -7.39 -9.09 5.52
N GLU A 60 -6.46 -10.03 5.73
CA GLU A 60 -5.49 -10.46 4.74
C GLU A 60 -6.06 -11.51 3.79
N ILE A 61 -7.05 -11.08 2.99
CA ILE A 61 -7.65 -11.92 1.95
C ILE A 61 -7.11 -11.48 0.60
N PHE A 62 -6.27 -12.34 0.02
CA PHE A 62 -5.68 -12.13 -1.30
C PHE A 62 -6.55 -12.78 -2.40
N ARG A 63 -6.25 -12.48 -3.67
CA ARG A 63 -6.95 -13.04 -4.84
C ARG A 63 -6.99 -14.57 -4.85
N TYR A 64 -5.89 -15.18 -4.41
CA TYR A 64 -5.64 -16.62 -4.37
C TYR A 64 -5.97 -17.27 -3.03
N THR A 65 -6.60 -16.54 -2.11
CA THR A 65 -6.96 -17.10 -0.81
C THR A 65 -8.04 -18.18 -0.98
N SER A 66 -7.80 -19.37 -0.43
CA SER A 66 -8.74 -20.47 -0.43
C SER A 66 -9.92 -20.22 0.52
N LEU A 67 -11.07 -20.84 0.24
CA LEU A 67 -12.23 -20.79 1.13
C LEU A 67 -11.91 -21.34 2.52
N THR A 68 -11.14 -22.42 2.60
CA THR A 68 -10.69 -23.00 3.87
C THR A 68 -9.91 -22.01 4.74
N ARG A 69 -9.05 -21.20 4.11
CA ARG A 69 -8.31 -20.14 4.81
C ARG A 69 -9.24 -19.07 5.35
N ILE A 70 -10.26 -18.66 4.56
CA ILE A 70 -11.26 -17.67 5.00
C ILE A 70 -12.03 -18.18 6.21
N PHE A 71 -12.50 -19.44 6.17
CA PHE A 71 -13.17 -20.08 7.31
C PHE A 71 -12.29 -20.12 8.56
N SER A 72 -11.02 -20.48 8.40
CA SER A 72 -10.06 -20.50 9.51
C SER A 72 -9.86 -19.10 10.13
N LEU A 73 -9.77 -18.05 9.31
CA LEU A 73 -9.65 -16.67 9.80
C LEU A 73 -10.91 -16.22 10.56
N ILE A 74 -12.10 -16.55 10.02
CA ILE A 74 -13.38 -16.24 10.67
C ILE A 74 -13.47 -17.00 12.01
N GLY A 75 -13.19 -18.31 12.02
CA GLY A 75 -13.25 -19.10 13.25
C GLY A 75 -12.31 -18.60 14.34
N LYS A 76 -11.05 -18.28 13.97
CA LYS A 76 -10.08 -17.69 14.90
C LYS A 76 -10.58 -16.35 15.47
N GLN A 77 -11.06 -15.46 14.60
CA GLN A 77 -11.54 -14.14 15.03
C GLN A 77 -12.82 -14.23 15.86
N SER A 78 -13.71 -15.19 15.56
CA SER A 78 -14.94 -15.44 16.32
C SER A 78 -14.64 -15.86 17.76
N ILE A 79 -13.66 -16.73 17.97
CA ILE A 79 -13.24 -17.14 19.32
C ILE A 79 -12.68 -15.96 20.07
N ILE A 80 -11.79 -15.17 19.47
CA ILE A 80 -11.19 -14.01 20.11
C ILE A 80 -12.27 -12.98 20.46
N PHE A 81 -13.19 -12.69 19.54
CA PHE A 81 -14.28 -11.75 19.77
C PHE A 81 -15.19 -12.19 20.93
N THR A 82 -15.56 -13.46 20.94
CA THR A 82 -16.35 -14.04 22.04
C THR A 82 -15.68 -13.84 23.38
N LEU A 83 -14.38 -14.19 23.47
CA LEU A 83 -13.61 -14.02 24.71
C LEU A 83 -13.53 -12.55 25.15
N LEU A 84 -13.34 -11.61 24.21
CA LEU A 84 -13.28 -10.19 24.50
C LEU A 84 -14.61 -9.62 25.01
N VAL A 85 -15.74 -10.05 24.42
CA VAL A 85 -17.07 -9.66 24.89
C VAL A 85 -17.29 -10.18 26.32
N PHE A 86 -17.05 -11.46 26.57
CA PHE A 86 -17.22 -12.02 27.92
C PHE A 86 -16.23 -11.43 28.93
N ALA A 87 -15.01 -11.09 28.53
CA ALA A 87 -14.04 -10.42 29.38
C ALA A 87 -14.55 -9.05 29.84
N PHE A 88 -15.17 -8.26 28.97
CA PHE A 88 -15.74 -6.97 29.35
C PHE A 88 -16.76 -7.14 30.47
N PHE A 89 -17.73 -8.02 30.36
CA PHE A 89 -18.74 -8.27 31.36
C PHE A 89 -18.17 -8.90 32.65
N GLY A 90 -17.09 -9.67 32.54
CA GLY A 90 -16.38 -10.21 33.70
C GLY A 90 -15.60 -9.17 34.49
N PHE A 91 -15.08 -8.12 33.83
CA PHE A 91 -14.37 -7.01 34.53
C PHE A 91 -15.31 -5.98 35.11
N PHE A 92 -16.45 -5.74 34.48
CA PHE A 92 -17.45 -4.77 34.92
C PHE A 92 -18.64 -5.48 35.58
N ASN A 93 -18.43 -5.94 36.82
CA ASN A 93 -19.40 -6.74 37.63
C ASN A 93 -20.76 -6.09 37.87
N ASN A 94 -20.94 -4.80 37.60
CA ASN A 94 -22.19 -4.04 37.85
C ASN A 94 -23.13 -4.04 36.63
N LEU A 95 -22.81 -4.73 35.59
CA LEU A 95 -23.62 -4.80 34.36
C LEU A 95 -24.55 -6.01 34.44
N ASP A 96 -25.81 -5.79 34.78
CA ASP A 96 -26.89 -6.80 34.74
C ASP A 96 -27.20 -7.17 33.30
N SER A 97 -26.41 -8.04 32.70
CA SER A 97 -26.68 -8.58 31.37
C SER A 97 -26.90 -10.09 31.47
N GLU A 98 -28.05 -10.52 30.98
CA GLU A 98 -28.36 -11.93 30.88
C GLU A 98 -27.36 -12.62 29.96
N PRO A 99 -26.72 -13.72 30.35
CA PRO A 99 -25.75 -14.44 29.50
C PRO A 99 -26.30 -14.79 28.10
N LEU A 100 -27.61 -15.04 28.03
CA LEU A 100 -28.28 -15.34 26.75
C LEU A 100 -28.28 -14.14 25.78
N ARG A 101 -28.38 -12.90 26.29
CA ARG A 101 -28.30 -11.69 25.45
C ARG A 101 -26.89 -11.52 24.91
N ILE A 102 -25.87 -11.76 25.72
CA ILE A 102 -24.46 -11.71 25.30
C ILE A 102 -24.21 -12.71 24.18
N ILE A 103 -24.65 -13.96 24.35
CA ILE A 103 -24.51 -15.02 23.34
C ILE A 103 -25.23 -14.63 22.04
N LYS A 104 -26.48 -14.15 22.12
CA LYS A 104 -27.24 -13.70 20.94
C LYS A 104 -26.51 -12.59 20.18
N TYR A 105 -25.98 -11.60 20.88
CA TYR A 105 -25.19 -10.54 20.26
C TYR A 105 -23.98 -11.09 19.51
N VAL A 106 -23.17 -11.89 20.20
CA VAL A 106 -21.97 -12.49 19.59
C VAL A 106 -22.33 -13.28 18.34
N LEU A 107 -23.38 -14.11 18.40
CA LEU A 107 -23.82 -14.91 17.26
C LEU A 107 -24.30 -14.04 16.09
N ILE A 108 -25.11 -13.00 16.35
CA ILE A 108 -25.62 -12.11 15.30
C ILE A 108 -24.46 -11.35 14.65
N VAL A 109 -23.57 -10.77 15.42
CA VAL A 109 -22.43 -10.00 14.90
C VAL A 109 -21.53 -10.89 14.07
N ILE A 110 -21.14 -12.07 14.57
CA ILE A 110 -20.28 -13.00 13.83
C ILE A 110 -20.96 -13.48 12.55
N LEU A 111 -22.25 -13.80 12.61
CA LEU A 111 -23.01 -14.26 11.44
C LEU A 111 -23.04 -13.18 10.35
N LEU A 112 -23.37 -11.93 10.71
CA LEU A 112 -23.43 -10.82 9.76
C LEU A 112 -22.06 -10.50 9.15
N ILE A 113 -21.00 -10.44 9.95
CA ILE A 113 -19.64 -10.23 9.47
C ILE A 113 -19.24 -11.35 8.52
N THR A 114 -19.58 -12.60 8.86
CA THR A 114 -19.31 -13.77 8.01
C THR A 114 -20.02 -13.66 6.67
N ILE A 115 -21.32 -13.36 6.67
CA ILE A 115 -22.12 -13.21 5.44
C ILE A 115 -21.54 -12.10 4.56
N ILE A 116 -21.25 -10.93 5.14
CA ILE A 116 -20.71 -9.80 4.38
C ILE A 116 -19.32 -10.13 3.82
N LYS A 117 -18.47 -10.79 4.60
CA LYS A 117 -17.14 -11.20 4.15
C LYS A 117 -17.19 -12.16 2.97
N PHE A 118 -18.07 -13.16 3.01
CA PHE A 118 -18.29 -14.06 1.88
C PHE A 118 -18.95 -13.35 0.70
N ALA A 119 -19.92 -12.47 0.95
CA ALA A 119 -20.54 -11.67 -0.11
C ALA A 119 -19.51 -10.83 -0.87
N ILE A 120 -18.64 -10.10 -0.16
CA ILE A 120 -17.56 -9.32 -0.77
C ILE A 120 -16.62 -10.24 -1.57
N PHE A 121 -16.22 -11.39 -1.01
CA PHE A 121 -15.34 -12.33 -1.67
C PHE A 121 -15.93 -12.86 -2.97
N PHE A 122 -17.18 -13.33 -2.96
CA PHE A 122 -17.84 -13.86 -4.15
C PHE A 122 -18.19 -12.78 -5.18
N LEU A 123 -18.60 -11.58 -4.73
CA LEU A 123 -18.83 -10.45 -5.62
C LEU A 123 -17.56 -10.04 -6.36
N LEU A 124 -16.42 -9.99 -5.67
CA LEU A 124 -15.13 -9.70 -6.30
C LEU A 124 -14.71 -10.78 -7.30
N LYS A 125 -14.93 -12.06 -6.98
CA LYS A 125 -14.70 -13.17 -7.92
C LYS A 125 -15.58 -13.03 -9.16
N LYS A 126 -16.88 -12.80 -8.97
CA LYS A 126 -17.83 -12.58 -10.07
C LYS A 126 -17.47 -11.36 -10.93
N TYR A 127 -17.08 -10.26 -10.28
CA TYR A 127 -16.64 -9.04 -10.96
C TYR A 127 -15.45 -9.30 -11.89
N ARG A 128 -14.45 -10.05 -11.43
CA ARG A 128 -13.28 -10.41 -12.25
C ARG A 128 -13.65 -11.34 -13.41
N LYS A 129 -14.49 -12.35 -13.15
CA LYS A 129 -14.89 -13.35 -14.15
C LYS A 129 -15.81 -12.75 -15.24
N VAL A 130 -16.82 -11.98 -14.85
CA VAL A 130 -17.87 -11.50 -15.76
C VAL A 130 -17.48 -10.19 -16.41
N PHE A 131 -17.10 -9.21 -15.60
CA PHE A 131 -16.80 -7.85 -16.09
C PHE A 131 -15.35 -7.65 -16.48
N LYS A 132 -14.50 -8.69 -16.35
CA LYS A 132 -13.04 -8.62 -16.61
C LYS A 132 -12.38 -7.41 -15.90
N GLY A 133 -12.96 -6.99 -14.77
CA GLY A 133 -12.45 -5.89 -13.96
C GLY A 133 -11.32 -6.34 -13.06
N ASN A 134 -10.40 -5.43 -12.74
CA ASN A 134 -9.27 -5.69 -11.85
C ASN A 134 -8.43 -6.91 -12.26
N LEU A 135 -8.24 -7.13 -13.57
CA LEU A 135 -7.35 -8.16 -14.08
C LEU A 135 -5.88 -7.71 -13.95
N ARG A 136 -5.00 -8.70 -13.77
CA ARG A 136 -3.55 -8.52 -13.86
C ARG A 136 -3.02 -9.30 -15.04
N LYS A 137 -2.36 -8.59 -15.96
CA LYS A 137 -1.65 -9.20 -17.07
C LYS A 137 -0.37 -9.84 -16.57
N VAL A 138 -0.21 -11.13 -16.81
CA VAL A 138 0.94 -11.90 -16.33
C VAL A 138 1.67 -12.58 -17.47
N VAL A 139 2.98 -12.73 -17.32
CA VAL A 139 3.81 -13.57 -18.19
C VAL A 139 4.53 -14.62 -17.38
N ILE A 140 4.81 -15.76 -18.02
CA ILE A 140 5.60 -16.84 -17.44
C ILE A 140 6.88 -16.95 -18.26
N VAL A 141 8.04 -16.96 -17.57
CA VAL A 141 9.37 -17.08 -18.18
C VAL A 141 10.00 -18.39 -17.73
N GLY A 142 10.35 -19.22 -18.69
CA GLY A 142 10.79 -20.60 -18.52
C GLY A 142 9.65 -21.61 -18.69
N LEU A 143 9.96 -22.77 -19.25
CA LEU A 143 9.01 -23.84 -19.52
C LEU A 143 9.43 -25.14 -18.85
N ASN A 144 8.87 -25.42 -17.68
CA ASN A 144 9.07 -26.65 -16.94
C ASN A 144 7.77 -27.15 -16.30
N LYS A 145 7.83 -28.28 -15.60
CA LYS A 145 6.64 -28.88 -14.94
C LYS A 145 5.94 -27.92 -13.99
N LYS A 146 6.67 -27.06 -13.26
CA LYS A 146 6.08 -26.11 -12.30
C LYS A 146 5.44 -24.90 -12.99
N THR A 147 6.10 -24.36 -14.01
CA THR A 147 5.52 -23.28 -14.81
C THR A 147 4.27 -23.75 -15.58
N ASP A 148 4.24 -25.01 -16.00
CA ASP A 148 3.06 -25.60 -16.64
C ASP A 148 1.91 -25.79 -15.63
N GLN A 149 2.20 -26.19 -14.39
CA GLN A 149 1.23 -26.20 -13.30
C GLN A 149 0.67 -24.81 -13.01
N LEU A 150 1.51 -23.78 -13.00
CA LEU A 150 1.05 -22.40 -12.81
C LEU A 150 0.19 -21.91 -13.97
N ARG A 151 0.55 -22.26 -15.21
CA ARG A 151 -0.24 -21.96 -16.40
C ARG A 151 -1.64 -22.59 -16.28
N LYS A 152 -1.73 -23.87 -15.92
CA LYS A 152 -2.99 -24.55 -15.67
C LYS A 152 -3.77 -23.88 -14.56
N TYR A 153 -3.11 -23.54 -13.45
CA TYR A 153 -3.74 -22.85 -12.32
C TYR A 153 -4.41 -21.54 -12.73
N PHE A 154 -3.76 -20.71 -13.56
CA PHE A 154 -4.35 -19.45 -14.05
C PHE A 154 -5.53 -19.71 -15.00
N ASN A 155 -5.44 -20.71 -15.86
CA ASN A 155 -6.52 -21.07 -16.80
C ASN A 155 -7.74 -21.65 -16.07
N ASP A 156 -7.53 -22.48 -15.05
CA ASP A 156 -8.58 -23.13 -14.29
C ASP A 156 -9.27 -22.17 -13.30
N ASN A 157 -8.61 -21.07 -12.95
CA ASN A 157 -9.10 -20.10 -11.97
C ASN A 157 -9.17 -18.65 -12.52
N PRO A 158 -9.99 -18.41 -13.57
CA PRO A 158 -10.09 -17.08 -14.17
C PRO A 158 -10.68 -16.01 -13.24
N ASP A 159 -11.42 -16.44 -12.21
CA ASP A 159 -12.03 -15.62 -11.18
C ASP A 159 -11.01 -15.02 -10.19
N TYR A 160 -9.78 -15.51 -10.18
CA TYR A 160 -8.68 -14.87 -9.44
C TYR A 160 -8.15 -13.62 -10.15
N GLY A 161 -8.53 -13.42 -11.42
CA GLY A 161 -8.23 -12.21 -12.17
C GLY A 161 -6.77 -12.12 -12.64
N TYR A 162 -6.15 -13.23 -12.94
CA TYR A 162 -4.89 -13.31 -13.66
C TYR A 162 -5.17 -13.59 -15.14
N GLN A 163 -4.60 -12.76 -16.01
CA GLN A 163 -4.66 -12.94 -17.46
C GLN A 163 -3.26 -13.29 -17.96
N LEU A 164 -3.05 -14.57 -18.23
CA LEU A 164 -1.80 -15.01 -18.86
C LEU A 164 -1.75 -14.51 -20.31
N VAL A 165 -0.77 -13.64 -20.59
CA VAL A 165 -0.58 -13.04 -21.92
C VAL A 165 0.32 -13.94 -22.77
N LYS A 166 1.44 -14.38 -22.20
CA LYS A 166 2.42 -15.22 -22.93
C LYS A 166 3.27 -16.05 -21.97
N THR A 167 3.71 -17.22 -22.46
CA THR A 167 4.73 -18.04 -21.81
C THR A 167 5.96 -18.06 -22.73
N PHE A 168 7.13 -17.79 -22.18
CA PHE A 168 8.40 -17.79 -22.89
C PHE A 168 9.17 -19.06 -22.55
N ASP A 169 9.64 -19.76 -23.60
CA ASP A 169 10.50 -20.93 -23.49
C ASP A 169 11.93 -20.49 -23.83
N LEU A 170 12.80 -20.45 -22.85
CA LEU A 170 14.20 -20.02 -22.99
C LEU A 170 15.10 -21.15 -23.54
N ASN A 171 14.63 -22.40 -23.55
CA ASN A 171 15.42 -23.59 -23.95
C ASN A 171 15.18 -24.01 -25.37
N LYS A 172 14.27 -23.37 -26.12
CA LYS A 172 14.04 -23.69 -27.54
C LYS A 172 15.23 -23.31 -28.40
N LYS A 173 15.39 -24.07 -29.53
CA LYS A 173 16.44 -23.85 -30.54
C LYS A 173 16.46 -22.44 -31.14
N ASP A 174 15.31 -21.77 -31.23
CA ASP A 174 15.20 -20.34 -31.49
C ASP A 174 15.32 -19.59 -30.14
N LYS A 175 16.56 -19.33 -29.74
CA LYS A 175 16.85 -18.67 -28.44
C LYS A 175 16.15 -17.32 -28.37
N ILE A 176 15.02 -17.29 -27.65
CA ILE A 176 14.41 -16.03 -27.22
C ILE A 176 15.37 -15.41 -26.21
N SER A 177 15.93 -14.26 -26.56
CA SER A 177 16.80 -13.51 -25.64
C SER A 177 15.98 -12.95 -24.45
N ILE A 178 16.62 -12.82 -23.30
CA ILE A 178 15.99 -12.14 -22.17
C ILE A 178 15.58 -10.68 -22.52
N ASN A 179 16.30 -10.04 -23.45
CA ASN A 179 15.98 -8.72 -23.94
C ASN A 179 14.66 -8.70 -24.72
N ASP A 180 14.36 -9.75 -25.50
CA ASP A 180 13.08 -9.86 -26.22
C ASP A 180 11.92 -10.04 -25.24
N VAL A 181 12.14 -10.79 -24.14
CA VAL A 181 11.18 -10.93 -23.06
C VAL A 181 10.92 -9.58 -22.40
N ILE A 182 11.96 -8.83 -22.10
CA ILE A 182 11.89 -7.50 -21.49
C ILE A 182 11.14 -6.52 -22.40
N SER A 183 11.46 -6.50 -23.68
CA SER A 183 10.77 -5.65 -24.67
C SER A 183 9.29 -5.98 -24.73
N PHE A 184 8.94 -7.27 -24.80
CA PHE A 184 7.54 -7.71 -24.78
C PHE A 184 6.80 -7.27 -23.50
N ILE A 185 7.44 -7.39 -22.34
CA ILE A 185 6.86 -6.96 -21.05
C ILE A 185 6.57 -5.47 -21.04
N SER A 186 7.49 -4.68 -21.61
CA SER A 186 7.34 -3.22 -21.72
C SER A 186 6.18 -2.82 -22.63
N GLU A 187 6.11 -3.41 -23.85
CA GLU A 187 5.11 -3.08 -24.87
C GLU A 187 3.69 -3.48 -24.48
N ASN A 188 3.52 -4.59 -23.76
CA ASN A 188 2.21 -5.17 -23.44
C ASN A 188 1.64 -4.79 -22.07
N GLU A 189 2.28 -3.85 -21.36
CA GLU A 189 1.86 -3.39 -20.03
C GLU A 189 1.66 -4.55 -19.04
N ILE A 190 2.63 -5.45 -18.95
CA ILE A 190 2.57 -6.59 -18.03
C ILE A 190 2.69 -6.11 -16.59
N ASP A 191 1.84 -6.65 -15.69
CA ASP A 191 1.83 -6.30 -14.27
C ASP A 191 2.75 -7.20 -13.44
N GLU A 192 2.71 -8.51 -13.69
CA GLU A 192 3.47 -9.50 -12.91
C GLU A 192 4.22 -10.47 -13.83
N ILE A 193 5.43 -10.80 -13.43
CA ILE A 193 6.33 -11.71 -14.11
C ILE A 193 6.55 -12.92 -13.21
N TYR A 194 6.29 -14.10 -13.71
CA TYR A 194 6.55 -15.37 -13.05
C TYR A 194 7.69 -16.09 -13.74
N SER A 195 8.76 -16.39 -13.04
CA SER A 195 9.95 -16.98 -13.64
C SER A 195 10.37 -18.27 -12.96
N SER A 196 10.82 -19.24 -13.77
CA SER A 196 11.57 -20.38 -13.28
C SER A 196 13.06 -20.03 -13.22
N VAL A 197 13.64 -20.18 -12.05
CA VAL A 197 15.07 -19.88 -11.85
C VAL A 197 15.96 -20.93 -12.52
N ALA A 198 15.51 -22.18 -12.58
CA ALA A 198 16.29 -23.27 -13.16
C ALA A 198 16.55 -23.13 -14.67
N GLU A 199 15.73 -22.33 -15.37
CA GLU A 199 15.77 -22.15 -16.81
C GLU A 199 16.61 -20.93 -17.25
N MET A 200 17.17 -20.19 -16.29
CA MET A 200 17.89 -18.95 -16.55
C MET A 200 19.32 -19.02 -16.00
N ASN A 201 20.26 -18.44 -16.73
CA ASN A 201 21.59 -18.21 -16.19
C ASN A 201 21.59 -16.99 -15.24
N ASN A 202 22.64 -16.83 -14.43
CA ASN A 202 22.74 -15.75 -13.45
C ASN A 202 22.67 -14.35 -14.08
N LYS A 203 23.17 -14.15 -15.29
CA LYS A 203 23.14 -12.85 -15.97
C LYS A 203 21.71 -12.50 -16.43
N GLU A 204 21.00 -13.47 -17.03
CA GLU A 204 19.60 -13.31 -17.44
C GLU A 204 18.70 -13.04 -16.23
N LEU A 205 18.93 -13.77 -15.14
CA LEU A 205 18.18 -13.57 -13.91
C LEU A 205 18.39 -12.16 -13.33
N LEU A 206 19.64 -11.70 -13.25
CA LEU A 206 19.95 -10.36 -12.77
C LEU A 206 19.33 -9.28 -13.68
N SER A 207 19.43 -9.44 -15.01
CA SER A 207 18.82 -8.51 -15.96
C SER A 207 17.30 -8.41 -15.78
N LEU A 208 16.62 -9.54 -15.54
CA LEU A 208 15.18 -9.55 -15.30
C LEU A 208 14.80 -8.91 -13.94
N ILE A 209 15.63 -9.13 -12.91
CA ILE A 209 15.46 -8.51 -11.61
C ILE A 209 15.63 -6.98 -11.71
N ASP A 210 16.72 -6.55 -12.33
CA ASP A 210 17.02 -5.12 -12.47
C ASP A 210 15.94 -4.41 -13.32
N TYR A 211 15.48 -5.05 -14.38
CA TYR A 211 14.34 -4.54 -15.15
C TYR A 211 13.07 -4.43 -14.32
N ALA A 212 12.71 -5.46 -13.57
CA ALA A 212 11.51 -5.47 -12.74
C ALA A 212 11.57 -4.38 -11.65
N ASP A 213 12.71 -4.20 -11.02
CA ASP A 213 12.96 -3.17 -10.00
C ASP A 213 12.89 -1.75 -10.60
N ASN A 214 13.49 -1.54 -11.77
CA ASN A 214 13.53 -0.23 -12.44
C ASN A 214 12.18 0.17 -13.05
N ASN A 215 11.33 -0.81 -13.39
CA ASN A 215 10.03 -0.56 -14.01
C ASN A 215 8.84 -0.85 -13.10
N LEU A 216 9.06 -1.00 -11.78
CA LEU A 216 8.03 -1.26 -10.78
C LEU A 216 7.15 -2.48 -11.12
N LYS A 217 7.75 -3.52 -11.72
CA LYS A 217 7.07 -4.77 -12.03
C LYS A 217 7.19 -5.75 -10.87
N ILE A 218 6.14 -6.53 -10.66
CA ILE A 218 6.15 -7.56 -9.62
C ILE A 218 6.79 -8.82 -10.22
N LEU A 219 7.97 -9.17 -9.73
CA LEU A 219 8.68 -10.38 -10.14
C LEU A 219 8.54 -11.45 -9.05
N LYS A 220 8.10 -12.64 -9.47
CA LYS A 220 7.90 -13.81 -8.62
C LYS A 220 8.60 -15.02 -9.21
N PHE A 221 9.20 -15.83 -8.37
CA PHE A 221 9.90 -17.04 -8.79
C PHE A 221 9.14 -18.29 -8.37
N LEU A 222 9.17 -19.28 -9.27
CA LEU A 222 8.81 -20.65 -8.91
C LEU A 222 10.07 -21.32 -8.36
N PRO A 223 10.02 -21.86 -7.13
CA PRO A 223 11.20 -22.52 -6.53
C PRO A 223 11.48 -23.84 -7.25
N ASP A 224 12.64 -23.95 -7.83
CA ASP A 224 13.26 -25.19 -8.23
C ASP A 224 14.38 -25.52 -7.25
N ASN A 225 14.62 -26.79 -6.96
CA ASN A 225 15.47 -27.29 -5.87
C ASN A 225 16.96 -26.92 -5.96
N LYS A 226 17.34 -25.87 -6.69
CA LYS A 226 18.72 -25.43 -6.86
C LYS A 226 18.88 -23.95 -6.48
N GLU A 227 19.58 -23.71 -5.40
CA GLU A 227 20.40 -22.54 -5.09
C GLU A 227 19.78 -21.13 -5.16
N ILE A 228 18.65 -20.86 -4.47
CA ILE A 228 18.18 -19.49 -4.23
C ILE A 228 18.42 -19.08 -2.78
N TYR A 229 19.62 -19.29 -2.24
CA TYR A 229 19.91 -19.07 -0.82
C TYR A 229 20.55 -17.72 -0.49
N SER A 230 20.80 -16.83 -1.45
CA SER A 230 21.56 -15.60 -1.18
C SER A 230 20.72 -14.34 -0.96
N LYS A 231 19.40 -14.35 -1.19
CA LYS A 231 18.52 -13.18 -0.96
C LYS A 231 17.30 -13.59 -0.12
N LYS A 232 16.86 -12.69 0.76
CA LYS A 232 15.65 -12.85 1.56
C LYS A 232 14.43 -12.92 0.64
N LEU A 233 13.87 -14.11 0.46
CA LEU A 233 12.71 -14.37 -0.39
C LEU A 233 11.52 -14.73 0.49
N ASP A 234 10.35 -14.19 0.13
CA ASP A 234 9.10 -14.52 0.81
C ASP A 234 8.32 -15.58 0.06
N PHE A 235 7.79 -16.54 0.81
CA PHE A 235 6.98 -17.61 0.27
C PHE A 235 5.50 -17.24 0.30
N THR A 236 4.84 -17.38 -0.84
CA THR A 236 3.38 -17.35 -0.94
C THR A 236 2.88 -18.62 -1.59
N TYR A 237 1.70 -19.11 -1.19
CA TYR A 237 1.14 -20.33 -1.75
C TYR A 237 -0.08 -20.02 -2.61
N TYR A 238 -0.08 -20.50 -3.85
CA TYR A 238 -1.22 -20.48 -4.77
C TYR A 238 -1.85 -21.90 -4.79
N GLY A 239 -2.81 -22.12 -3.92
CA GLY A 239 -3.22 -23.49 -3.58
C GLY A 239 -2.05 -24.20 -2.86
N TYR A 240 -1.54 -25.28 -3.43
CA TYR A 240 -0.35 -26.00 -2.96
C TYR A 240 0.93 -25.66 -3.71
N LEU A 241 0.87 -24.68 -4.64
CA LEU A 241 2.04 -24.27 -5.40
C LEU A 241 2.82 -23.18 -4.64
N PRO A 242 4.06 -23.42 -4.19
CA PRO A 242 4.88 -22.40 -3.56
C PRO A 242 5.38 -21.41 -4.62
N ILE A 243 5.21 -20.12 -4.35
CA ILE A 243 5.70 -19.01 -5.16
C ILE A 243 6.64 -18.18 -4.30
N LEU A 244 7.80 -17.84 -4.84
CA LEU A 244 8.78 -16.97 -4.20
C LEU A 244 8.66 -15.56 -4.74
N SER A 245 8.55 -14.59 -3.85
CA SER A 245 8.63 -13.18 -4.20
C SER A 245 9.92 -12.55 -3.70
N LEU A 246 10.50 -11.67 -4.50
CA LEU A 246 11.78 -11.01 -4.23
C LEU A 246 11.73 -10.08 -3.01
N ARG A 247 10.56 -9.58 -2.68
CA ARG A 247 10.36 -8.61 -1.59
C ARG A 247 8.96 -8.74 -0.99
N SER A 248 8.89 -8.90 0.31
CA SER A 248 7.88 -8.25 1.12
C SER A 248 8.45 -6.91 1.54
N ILE A 249 7.77 -5.83 1.24
CA ILE A 249 8.10 -4.55 1.85
C ILE A 249 7.38 -4.56 3.20
N PRO A 250 8.09 -4.55 4.36
CA PRO A 250 7.43 -4.64 5.66
C PRO A 250 6.36 -3.56 5.89
N ILE A 251 6.50 -2.44 5.19
CA ILE A 251 5.53 -1.34 5.23
C ILE A 251 4.22 -1.66 4.49
N ASP A 252 4.18 -2.71 3.65
CA ASP A 252 2.95 -3.16 2.98
C ASP A 252 2.08 -4.04 3.90
N GLU A 253 2.60 -4.46 5.05
CA GLU A 253 1.81 -5.12 6.07
C GLU A 253 0.77 -4.15 6.64
N PRO A 254 -0.51 -4.57 6.77
CA PRO A 254 -1.60 -3.69 7.18
C PRO A 254 -1.36 -2.97 8.51
N ILE A 255 -0.75 -3.67 9.46
CA ILE A 255 -0.44 -3.12 10.79
C ILE A 255 0.59 -1.99 10.68
N ASN A 256 1.64 -2.21 9.90
CA ASN A 256 2.71 -1.23 9.69
C ASN A 256 2.18 0.00 8.93
N LEU A 257 1.33 -0.22 7.92
CA LEU A 257 0.63 0.86 7.21
C LEU A 257 -0.26 1.67 8.13
N PHE A 258 -1.02 1.01 9.00
CA PHE A 258 -1.92 1.68 9.94
C PHE A 258 -1.13 2.50 10.96
N ILE A 259 -0.12 1.89 11.61
CA ILE A 259 0.74 2.57 12.59
C ILE A 259 1.44 3.77 11.94
N LYS A 260 2.03 3.55 10.77
CA LYS A 260 2.70 4.60 10.01
C LYS A 260 1.77 5.75 9.65
N ARG A 261 0.57 5.44 9.15
CA ARG A 261 -0.41 6.46 8.76
C ARG A 261 -0.96 7.23 9.97
N SER A 262 -1.20 6.55 11.07
CA SER A 262 -1.62 7.18 12.32
C SER A 262 -0.55 8.14 12.85
N PHE A 263 0.71 7.71 12.84
CA PHE A 263 1.85 8.58 13.18
C PHE A 263 1.93 9.79 12.24
N ASP A 264 1.84 9.58 10.92
CA ASP A 264 1.90 10.64 9.92
C ASP A 264 0.79 11.69 10.12
N ILE A 265 -0.44 11.24 10.40
CA ILE A 265 -1.58 12.14 10.66
C ILE A 265 -1.38 12.91 11.96
N PHE A 266 -1.09 12.20 13.06
CA PHE A 266 -0.91 12.81 14.38
C PHE A 266 0.20 13.85 14.37
N PHE A 267 1.36 13.49 13.87
CA PHE A 267 2.52 14.40 13.81
C PHE A 267 2.28 15.59 12.88
N SER A 268 1.62 15.36 11.73
CA SER A 268 1.27 16.45 10.81
C SER A 268 0.28 17.43 11.41
N LEU A 269 -0.73 16.96 12.13
CA LEU A 269 -1.69 17.82 12.82
C LEU A 269 -1.00 18.66 13.91
N LEU A 270 -0.10 18.03 14.68
CA LEU A 270 0.69 18.74 15.69
C LEU A 270 1.50 19.87 15.09
N VAL A 271 2.20 19.62 13.97
CA VAL A 271 3.00 20.65 13.28
C VAL A 271 2.11 21.69 12.61
N ILE A 272 1.01 21.33 11.98
CA ILE A 272 0.11 22.26 11.30
C ILE A 272 -0.56 23.19 12.33
N ILE A 273 -1.09 22.65 13.40
CA ILE A 273 -1.79 23.43 14.42
C ILE A 273 -0.80 24.18 15.32
N GLY A 274 0.27 23.51 15.79
CA GLY A 274 1.22 24.10 16.75
C GLY A 274 2.20 25.08 16.12
N ILE A 275 2.60 24.86 14.87
CA ILE A 275 3.66 25.67 14.23
C ILE A 275 3.13 26.44 13.03
N LEU A 276 2.54 25.77 12.03
CA LEU A 276 2.15 26.41 10.78
C LEU A 276 1.02 27.42 10.93
N SER A 277 0.16 27.28 11.95
CA SER A 277 -0.96 28.20 12.19
C SER A 277 -0.51 29.66 12.37
N TRP A 278 0.53 29.90 13.12
CA TRP A 278 1.07 31.24 13.38
C TRP A 278 2.28 31.55 12.48
N LEU A 279 3.09 30.56 12.14
CA LEU A 279 4.28 30.75 11.33
C LEU A 279 3.96 31.12 9.87
N THR A 280 2.86 30.57 9.33
CA THR A 280 2.43 30.84 7.95
C THR A 280 2.08 32.31 7.72
N PRO A 281 1.26 32.99 8.53
CA PRO A 281 1.04 34.42 8.37
C PRO A 281 2.33 35.25 8.54
N LEU A 282 3.19 34.91 9.49
CA LEU A 282 4.45 35.60 9.72
C LEU A 282 5.40 35.51 8.50
N ILE A 283 5.71 34.27 8.08
CA ILE A 283 6.58 34.03 6.92
C ILE A 283 5.93 34.53 5.63
N GLY A 284 4.61 34.38 5.50
CA GLY A 284 3.86 34.89 4.35
C GLY A 284 3.94 36.39 4.20
N PHE A 285 3.87 37.15 5.31
CA PHE A 285 4.05 38.59 5.34
C PHE A 285 5.46 38.97 4.89
N LEU A 286 6.49 38.33 5.47
CA LEU A 286 7.89 38.60 5.11
C LEU A 286 8.18 38.31 3.62
N ILE A 287 7.67 37.21 3.08
CA ILE A 287 7.82 36.84 1.67
C ILE A 287 7.15 37.88 0.76
N LYS A 288 5.98 38.41 1.13
CA LYS A 288 5.23 39.38 0.32
C LYS A 288 5.89 40.77 0.32
N ILE A 289 6.53 41.17 1.42
CA ILE A 289 7.30 42.39 1.47
C ILE A 289 8.48 42.33 0.49
N GLU A 290 9.19 41.22 0.43
CA GLU A 290 10.41 41.09 -0.36
C GLU A 290 10.16 40.85 -1.85
N SER A 291 9.03 40.19 -2.19
CA SER A 291 8.68 39.88 -3.60
C SER A 291 7.18 39.70 -3.83
N LYS A 292 6.66 40.27 -4.92
CA LYS A 292 5.25 40.09 -5.34
C LYS A 292 4.99 38.64 -5.76
N GLY A 293 3.80 38.12 -5.40
CA GLY A 293 3.35 36.76 -5.81
C GLY A 293 2.84 35.87 -4.67
N PRO A 294 2.54 34.58 -4.92
CA PRO A 294 1.98 33.69 -3.92
C PRO A 294 2.99 33.35 -2.81
N VAL A 295 2.48 33.10 -1.60
CA VAL A 295 3.31 32.71 -0.43
C VAL A 295 3.84 31.27 -0.60
N PHE A 296 3.00 30.38 -1.14
CA PHE A 296 3.35 28.99 -1.37
C PHE A 296 3.83 28.76 -2.79
N PHE A 297 4.91 28.00 -2.90
CA PHE A 297 5.40 27.41 -4.13
C PHE A 297 4.91 25.97 -4.25
N LYS A 298 4.44 25.59 -5.42
CA LYS A 298 3.94 24.25 -5.73
C LYS A 298 4.79 23.66 -6.85
N GLN A 299 5.33 22.46 -6.64
CA GLN A 299 6.14 21.77 -7.64
C GLN A 299 5.70 20.31 -7.77
N LYS A 300 5.55 19.85 -9.00
CA LYS A 300 5.26 18.46 -9.28
C LYS A 300 6.42 17.55 -8.90
N ARG A 301 6.12 16.48 -8.18
CA ARG A 301 7.05 15.46 -7.71
C ARG A 301 6.46 14.08 -7.93
N ASN A 302 7.33 13.07 -8.08
CA ASN A 302 6.89 11.68 -8.11
C ASN A 302 6.74 11.13 -6.69
N GLY A 303 5.61 10.51 -6.43
CA GLY A 303 5.25 9.86 -5.17
C GLY A 303 5.24 8.35 -5.27
N LEU A 304 4.39 7.72 -4.44
CA LEU A 304 4.15 6.29 -4.43
C LEU A 304 3.65 5.82 -5.81
N ASP A 305 4.15 4.68 -6.28
CA ASP A 305 3.80 4.09 -7.59
C ASP A 305 3.96 5.07 -8.76
N TYR A 306 4.94 5.95 -8.65
CA TYR A 306 5.23 6.94 -9.69
C TYR A 306 4.12 7.99 -9.91
N LYS A 307 3.15 8.10 -9.02
CA LYS A 307 2.08 9.09 -9.14
C LYS A 307 2.61 10.49 -8.87
N GLU A 308 2.30 11.41 -9.77
CA GLU A 308 2.64 12.81 -9.59
C GLU A 308 1.73 13.46 -8.54
N PHE A 309 2.34 14.30 -7.69
CA PHE A 309 1.63 15.16 -6.75
C PHE A 309 2.27 16.55 -6.68
N TYR A 310 1.53 17.53 -6.18
CA TYR A 310 2.06 18.88 -5.94
C TYR A 310 2.65 18.98 -4.53
N CYS A 311 3.97 19.11 -4.45
CA CYS A 311 4.70 19.32 -3.21
C CYS A 311 4.63 20.80 -2.82
N TYR A 312 4.18 21.11 -1.61
CA TYR A 312 4.03 22.46 -1.08
C TYR A 312 5.31 22.92 -0.36
N LYS A 313 5.75 24.14 -0.64
CA LYS A 313 6.85 24.81 0.07
C LYS A 313 6.53 26.29 0.26
N PHE A 314 7.17 26.96 1.22
CA PHE A 314 7.19 28.41 1.20
C PHE A 314 8.06 28.90 0.03
N ARG A 315 7.63 29.97 -0.62
CA ARG A 315 8.38 30.56 -1.72
C ARG A 315 9.67 31.23 -1.18
N SER A 316 10.80 30.75 -1.65
CA SER A 316 12.13 31.22 -1.28
C SER A 316 12.84 32.00 -2.38
N MET A 317 12.17 32.18 -3.54
CA MET A 317 12.74 32.82 -4.73
C MET A 317 11.75 33.79 -5.34
N LYS A 318 12.27 34.77 -6.11
CA LYS A 318 11.43 35.58 -6.97
C LYS A 318 10.72 34.72 -8.00
N PRO A 319 9.44 35.01 -8.37
CA PRO A 319 8.75 34.24 -9.41
C PRO A 319 9.58 34.28 -10.71
N ASN A 320 9.79 33.10 -11.27
CA ASN A 320 10.43 32.96 -12.57
C ASN A 320 9.85 31.72 -13.32
N PRO A 321 9.79 31.76 -14.66
CA PRO A 321 9.25 30.65 -15.48
C PRO A 321 10.08 29.36 -15.38
N GLU A 322 11.36 29.46 -15.09
CA GLU A 322 12.32 28.35 -15.07
C GLU A 322 12.38 27.62 -13.71
N ALA A 323 11.57 28.04 -12.73
CA ALA A 323 11.57 27.44 -11.38
C ALA A 323 11.30 25.93 -11.36
N HIS A 324 10.71 25.39 -12.43
CA HIS A 324 10.38 23.97 -12.57
C HIS A 324 11.45 23.16 -13.35
N LEU A 325 12.40 23.83 -13.99
CA LEU A 325 13.36 23.19 -14.92
C LEU A 325 14.75 23.01 -14.32
N HIS A 326 15.24 24.01 -13.59
CA HIS A 326 16.62 24.03 -13.12
C HIS A 326 16.76 23.95 -11.62
N GLN A 327 17.70 23.09 -11.17
CA GLN A 327 18.10 23.06 -9.76
C GLN A 327 18.86 24.35 -9.38
N ILE A 328 18.67 24.75 -8.13
CA ILE A 328 19.31 25.95 -7.58
C ILE A 328 20.80 25.69 -7.33
N ARG A 329 21.66 26.58 -7.79
CA ARG A 329 23.09 26.56 -7.52
C ARG A 329 23.42 27.38 -6.29
N LYS A 330 24.60 27.15 -5.71
CA LYS A 330 25.12 27.98 -4.61
C LYS A 330 25.32 29.44 -5.10
N GLY A 331 24.69 30.42 -4.40
CA GLY A 331 24.76 31.82 -4.79
C GLY A 331 23.75 32.27 -5.85
N ASP A 332 22.71 31.46 -6.13
CA ASP A 332 21.68 31.78 -7.13
C ASP A 332 21.03 33.17 -6.84
N PRO A 333 21.08 34.13 -7.77
CA PRO A 333 20.59 35.51 -7.56
C PRO A 333 19.06 35.60 -7.44
N ARG A 334 18.34 34.51 -7.82
CA ARG A 334 16.89 34.46 -7.71
C ARG A 334 16.41 34.26 -6.26
N VAL A 335 17.29 33.79 -5.36
CA VAL A 335 16.96 33.53 -3.96
C VAL A 335 16.87 34.86 -3.20
N THR A 336 15.73 35.08 -2.53
CA THR A 336 15.52 36.28 -1.72
C THR A 336 16.26 36.20 -0.38
N ARG A 337 16.41 37.31 0.37
CA ARG A 337 17.07 37.30 1.68
C ARG A 337 16.34 36.44 2.67
N ILE A 338 15.02 36.59 2.75
CA ILE A 338 14.13 35.71 3.54
C ILE A 338 14.20 34.28 3.03
N GLY A 339 14.20 34.10 1.70
CA GLY A 339 14.37 32.81 1.06
C GLY A 339 15.65 32.08 1.48
N LYS A 340 16.77 32.82 1.62
CA LYS A 340 18.05 32.28 2.11
C LYS A 340 17.95 31.79 3.56
N PHE A 341 17.25 32.55 4.41
CA PHE A 341 17.04 32.21 5.82
C PHE A 341 16.16 30.98 5.96
N ILE A 342 14.94 30.95 5.33
CA ILE A 342 14.00 29.82 5.47
C ILE A 342 14.55 28.53 4.88
N ARG A 343 15.40 28.59 3.86
CA ARG A 343 16.11 27.42 3.30
C ARG A 343 17.22 26.92 4.21
N LYS A 344 17.98 27.80 4.84
CA LYS A 344 19.04 27.41 5.78
C LYS A 344 18.46 26.69 7.01
N THR A 345 17.25 27.07 7.41
CA THR A 345 16.52 26.52 8.57
C THR A 345 15.55 25.42 8.19
N SER A 346 15.42 25.08 6.90
CA SER A 346 14.43 24.12 6.37
C SER A 346 12.96 24.49 6.67
N ILE A 347 12.70 25.72 7.10
CA ILE A 347 11.35 26.25 7.32
C ILE A 347 10.54 26.23 6.00
N ASP A 348 11.21 26.42 4.85
CA ASP A 348 10.57 26.36 3.55
C ASP A 348 9.88 25.02 3.26
N GLU A 349 10.29 23.94 3.90
CA GLU A 349 9.72 22.60 3.71
C GLU A 349 8.54 22.28 4.65
N LEU A 350 8.29 23.09 5.69
CA LEU A 350 7.19 22.84 6.64
C LEU A 350 5.80 22.70 5.99
N PRO A 351 5.42 23.42 4.91
CA PRO A 351 4.14 23.22 4.25
C PRO A 351 3.94 21.81 3.69
N GLN A 352 5.00 20.97 3.57
CA GLN A 352 4.89 19.58 3.14
C GLN A 352 4.10 18.72 4.15
N PHE A 353 3.94 19.15 5.41
CA PHE A 353 3.04 18.48 6.36
C PHE A 353 1.59 18.48 5.89
N ILE A 354 1.17 19.44 5.06
CA ILE A 354 -0.12 19.42 4.38
C ILE A 354 -0.19 18.25 3.36
N ASN A 355 0.91 17.96 2.65
CA ASN A 355 0.98 16.80 1.76
C ASN A 355 0.96 15.49 2.55
N VAL A 356 1.59 15.43 3.72
CA VAL A 356 1.52 14.26 4.60
C VAL A 356 0.10 14.04 5.08
N LEU A 357 -0.61 15.07 5.51
CA LEU A 357 -2.00 14.97 5.94
C LEU A 357 -2.92 14.52 4.81
N LYS A 358 -2.72 15.01 3.58
CA LYS A 358 -3.43 14.57 2.38
C LYS A 358 -3.12 13.11 1.99
N GLY A 359 -1.98 12.58 2.41
CA GLY A 359 -1.54 11.22 2.10
C GLY A 359 -0.64 11.09 0.88
N ASP A 360 -0.22 12.21 0.27
CA ASP A 360 0.73 12.23 -0.84
C ASP A 360 2.15 11.89 -0.37
N MET A 361 2.48 12.27 0.87
CA MET A 361 3.78 12.10 1.52
C MET A 361 3.64 11.41 2.88
N SER A 362 4.77 11.07 3.47
CA SER A 362 4.96 10.62 4.84
C SER A 362 5.91 11.57 5.59
N VAL A 363 5.92 11.55 6.91
CA VAL A 363 6.93 12.27 7.70
C VAL A 363 8.33 11.74 7.38
N VAL A 364 8.48 10.41 7.42
CA VAL A 364 9.75 9.71 7.14
C VAL A 364 9.61 8.88 5.87
N GLY A 365 10.53 9.08 4.93
CA GLY A 365 10.56 8.35 3.66
C GLY A 365 11.58 8.93 2.69
N PRO A 366 11.83 8.29 1.53
CA PRO A 366 12.80 8.78 0.56
C PRO A 366 12.40 10.17 0.05
N ARG A 367 13.37 11.06 -0.10
CA ARG A 367 13.11 12.43 -0.59
C ARG A 367 12.49 12.41 -1.99
N PRO A 368 11.38 13.13 -2.24
CA PRO A 368 10.73 13.17 -3.55
C PRO A 368 11.61 13.94 -4.57
N HIS A 369 11.80 13.36 -5.74
CA HIS A 369 12.53 14.00 -6.84
C HIS A 369 11.60 14.77 -7.79
N MET A 370 12.18 15.73 -8.52
CA MET A 370 11.50 16.42 -9.62
C MET A 370 11.19 15.42 -10.74
N VAL A 371 10.02 15.54 -11.35
CA VAL A 371 9.60 14.66 -12.45
C VAL A 371 10.63 14.65 -13.59
N SER A 372 11.14 15.82 -13.96
CA SER A 372 12.16 15.98 -15.02
C SER A 372 13.48 15.23 -14.74
N HIS A 373 13.81 15.00 -13.47
CA HIS A 373 15.08 14.37 -13.11
C HIS A 373 14.96 12.87 -12.85
N THR A 374 13.75 12.36 -12.68
CA THR A 374 13.57 10.95 -12.31
C THR A 374 14.04 10.00 -13.41
N HIS A 375 13.75 10.32 -14.69
CA HIS A 375 14.25 9.52 -15.83
C HIS A 375 15.76 9.51 -15.90
N MET A 376 16.38 10.69 -15.78
CA MET A 376 17.85 10.85 -15.80
C MET A 376 18.54 10.06 -14.67
N TYR A 377 17.96 10.03 -13.47
CA TYR A 377 18.50 9.25 -12.36
C TYR A 377 18.22 7.76 -12.49
N ALA A 378 17.09 7.37 -13.07
CA ALA A 378 16.76 5.96 -13.33
C ALA A 378 17.76 5.30 -14.29
N GLU A 379 18.28 6.06 -15.27
CA GLU A 379 19.30 5.58 -16.21
C GLU A 379 20.71 5.49 -15.58
N LYS A 380 21.01 6.33 -14.57
CA LYS A 380 22.37 6.44 -14.02
C LYS A 380 22.58 5.69 -12.70
N ILE A 381 21.52 5.37 -11.97
CA ILE A 381 21.60 4.79 -10.64
C ILE A 381 20.79 3.50 -10.58
N ASP A 382 21.47 2.38 -10.38
CA ASP A 382 20.85 1.08 -10.19
C ASP A 382 19.81 1.11 -9.05
N LYS A 383 18.64 0.51 -9.33
CA LYS A 383 17.54 0.38 -8.35
C LYS A 383 16.98 1.73 -7.85
N PHE A 384 17.25 2.83 -8.58
CA PHE A 384 16.70 4.15 -8.22
C PHE A 384 15.17 4.12 -8.09
N MET A 385 14.50 3.37 -8.95
CA MET A 385 13.03 3.27 -9.01
C MET A 385 12.41 2.55 -7.80
N VAL A 386 13.19 1.73 -7.09
CA VAL A 386 12.74 1.01 -5.87
C VAL A 386 12.20 1.96 -4.80
N ARG A 387 12.69 3.19 -4.75
CA ARG A 387 12.22 4.23 -3.84
C ARG A 387 10.75 4.62 -4.01
N HIS A 388 10.17 4.37 -5.19
CA HIS A 388 8.77 4.68 -5.50
C HIS A 388 7.78 3.58 -5.04
N PHE A 389 8.28 2.48 -4.48
CA PHE A 389 7.44 1.50 -3.79
C PHE A 389 6.90 2.00 -2.44
N ILE A 390 7.50 3.04 -1.88
CA ILE A 390 7.06 3.66 -0.62
C ILE A 390 6.77 5.15 -0.81
N LYS A 391 5.93 5.70 0.09
CA LYS A 391 5.62 7.14 0.04
C LYS A 391 6.88 7.98 0.29
N PRO A 392 7.08 9.05 -0.47
CA PRO A 392 8.18 9.98 -0.21
C PRO A 392 8.00 10.67 1.13
N GLY A 393 9.13 10.98 1.79
CA GLY A 393 9.17 11.63 3.10
C GLY A 393 9.62 13.08 3.06
N ILE A 394 9.35 13.80 4.15
CA ILE A 394 9.93 15.10 4.46
C ILE A 394 11.38 14.88 4.91
N THR A 395 11.59 13.90 5.79
CA THR A 395 12.91 13.44 6.27
C THR A 395 13.15 12.01 5.82
N GLY A 396 14.40 11.65 5.56
CA GLY A 396 14.75 10.27 5.14
C GLY A 396 16.20 9.96 5.37
#